data_9f56aade5bebc1505636f398afe1a66c
#
_entry.id   9f56aade5bebc1505636f398afe1a66c
#
_cell.length_a   1.000
_cell.length_b   1.000
_cell.length_c   1.000
_cell.angle_alpha   90.00
_cell.angle_beta   90.00
_cell.angle_gamma   90.00
#
_symmetry.space_group_name_H-M   'P 1'
#
loop_
_entity.id
_entity.type
_entity.pdbx_description
1 polymer ?
#
loop_
_entity_poly.entity_id
_entity_poly.type
_entity_poly.pdbx_seq_one_letter_code
_entity_poly.pdbx_strand_id
1 'polypeptide(L)'
;MSETYLERALSDGHAKLIGEGKAERIHYLAVGHSERWSDPEEKVRAEYWAELIYHYQYAPQRIGIEVTVPDRTPKDSADLVVFHDDERKSPYAVIECKRDGITDAELRQATEQAFGNGHAHKFRANYVGVVAGQSRLFFDCSDKFPALERQKNRVADLPIAYGKPLKTKFRKGDPQHDIAPVPKERLIAALSKCHDTIWNGGEFKPDAAFSEMCKLIFVKIADERDTEIGKPYTFQIVTNEDDKTLGQRIRKLYESHRQRDAEVFNEEIKVSDSKIATVVAHLESLSLSKTDLDTKGVAFETFQRDYFTGDAGQYFTPRELVEFCVQMMQPSAVDRVLDPCCGSGGFLLHWTRCATKPTASTRSTSRSTGRTGTISRSATCSASRSTATSRAWPR
;
A
#
# COMPACT_ATOMS: atom_id res chain seq x y z
N MET A 1 4.89 21.09 -3.31
CA MET A 1 4.77 19.69 -3.75
C MET A 1 6.09 19.37 -4.44
N SER A 2 6.72 18.26 -4.19
CA SER A 2 7.93 17.86 -4.94
C SER A 2 7.51 17.48 -6.36
N GLU A 3 8.27 17.89 -7.35
CA GLU A 3 8.11 17.52 -8.75
C GLU A 3 8.14 16.01 -8.91
N THR A 4 7.20 15.45 -9.69
CA THR A 4 7.17 14.00 -9.99
C THR A 4 8.26 13.65 -11.01
N TYR A 5 8.65 12.37 -11.07
CA TYR A 5 9.61 11.93 -12.08
C TYR A 5 9.11 12.17 -13.51
N LEU A 6 7.80 12.05 -13.75
CA LEU A 6 7.21 12.32 -15.06
C LEU A 6 7.27 13.81 -15.41
N GLU A 7 6.91 14.70 -14.48
CA GLU A 7 7.05 16.15 -14.68
C GLU A 7 8.49 16.52 -15.01
N ARG A 8 9.45 15.94 -14.30
CA ARG A 8 10.87 16.11 -14.58
C ARG A 8 11.25 15.57 -15.97
N ALA A 9 10.77 14.38 -16.37
CA ALA A 9 11.06 13.82 -17.70
C ALA A 9 10.50 14.69 -18.85
N LEU A 10 9.34 15.32 -18.63
CA LEU A 10 8.77 16.30 -19.56
C LEU A 10 9.60 17.58 -19.61
N SER A 11 10.05 18.07 -18.45
CA SER A 11 10.90 19.28 -18.35
C SER A 11 12.28 19.08 -18.97
N ASP A 12 12.91 17.91 -18.73
CA ASP A 12 14.22 17.55 -19.28
C ASP A 12 14.17 17.19 -20.78
N GLY A 13 12.95 17.13 -21.38
CA GLY A 13 12.76 16.86 -22.80
C GLY A 13 12.95 15.38 -23.18
N HIS A 14 12.77 14.44 -22.26
CA HIS A 14 12.76 13.01 -22.59
C HIS A 14 11.43 12.54 -23.17
N ALA A 15 10.33 13.21 -22.83
CA ALA A 15 9.02 13.05 -23.43
C ALA A 15 8.32 14.38 -23.62
N LYS A 16 7.23 14.39 -24.41
CA LYS A 16 6.37 15.58 -24.59
C LYS A 16 4.93 15.17 -24.79
N LEU A 17 4.00 16.00 -24.30
CA LEU A 17 2.58 15.88 -24.61
C LEU A 17 2.28 16.63 -25.91
N ILE A 18 1.55 16.01 -26.82
CA ILE A 18 1.22 16.55 -28.15
C ILE A 18 -0.29 16.42 -28.36
N GLY A 19 -0.94 17.48 -28.82
CA GLY A 19 -2.38 17.52 -29.03
C GLY A 19 -3.12 18.05 -27.80
N GLU A 20 -4.44 18.01 -27.85
CA GLU A 20 -5.30 18.52 -26.78
C GLU A 20 -6.49 17.58 -26.53
N GLY A 21 -6.95 17.50 -25.28
CA GLY A 21 -8.13 16.76 -24.87
C GLY A 21 -8.02 15.26 -25.17
N LYS A 22 -9.04 14.67 -25.83
CA LYS A 22 -9.05 13.23 -26.14
C LYS A 22 -8.02 12.80 -27.20
N ALA A 23 -7.49 13.73 -27.97
CA ALA A 23 -6.45 13.50 -28.98
C ALA A 23 -5.02 13.66 -28.43
N GLU A 24 -4.89 14.03 -27.17
CA GLU A 24 -3.60 14.20 -26.52
C GLU A 24 -2.83 12.89 -26.43
N ARG A 25 -1.56 12.95 -26.80
CA ARG A 25 -0.63 11.80 -26.80
C ARG A 25 0.65 12.16 -26.09
N ILE A 26 1.21 11.21 -25.37
CA ILE A 26 2.58 11.28 -24.89
C ILE A 26 3.52 10.76 -25.99
N HIS A 27 4.58 11.49 -26.27
CA HIS A 27 5.62 11.10 -27.22
C HIS A 27 6.95 10.92 -26.50
N TYR A 28 7.51 9.72 -26.54
CA TYR A 28 8.77 9.33 -25.92
C TYR A 28 9.91 9.54 -26.92
N LEU A 29 10.70 10.59 -26.72
CA LEU A 29 11.65 11.08 -27.73
C LEU A 29 12.80 10.10 -28.03
N ALA A 30 13.34 9.44 -27.00
CA ALA A 30 14.46 8.50 -27.15
C ALA A 30 14.14 7.26 -28.02
N VAL A 31 12.86 6.89 -28.11
CA VAL A 31 12.41 5.70 -28.84
C VAL A 31 11.48 6.02 -30.02
N GLY A 32 11.05 7.30 -30.16
CA GLY A 32 10.16 7.75 -31.23
C GLY A 32 8.76 7.12 -31.17
N HIS A 33 8.30 6.75 -29.97
CA HIS A 33 7.01 6.10 -29.75
C HIS A 33 5.98 7.08 -29.19
N SER A 34 4.68 6.87 -29.54
CA SER A 34 3.60 7.76 -29.06
C SER A 34 2.36 6.97 -28.70
N GLU A 35 1.81 7.24 -27.52
CA GLU A 35 0.59 6.61 -27.03
C GLU A 35 -0.47 7.64 -26.58
N ARG A 36 -1.74 7.18 -26.45
CA ARG A 36 -2.84 8.05 -26.02
C ARG A 36 -2.71 8.39 -24.55
N TRP A 37 -2.62 9.69 -24.24
CA TRP A 37 -2.52 10.17 -22.87
C TRP A 37 -3.80 9.97 -22.03
N SER A 38 -4.94 9.79 -22.67
CA SER A 38 -6.22 9.52 -21.98
C SER A 38 -6.35 8.11 -21.46
N ASP A 39 -5.46 7.18 -21.85
CA ASP A 39 -5.48 5.80 -21.39
C ASP A 39 -4.93 5.71 -19.94
N PRO A 40 -5.70 5.13 -18.99
CA PRO A 40 -5.23 4.94 -17.63
C PRO A 40 -3.99 4.04 -17.49
N GLU A 41 -3.82 3.05 -18.37
CA GLU A 41 -2.63 2.18 -18.38
C GLU A 41 -1.41 2.96 -18.86
N GLU A 42 -1.59 3.84 -19.86
CA GLU A 42 -0.51 4.70 -20.35
C GLU A 42 0.00 5.67 -19.29
N LYS A 43 -0.87 6.20 -18.45
CA LYS A 43 -0.44 7.05 -17.33
C LYS A 43 0.48 6.32 -16.35
N VAL A 44 0.11 5.08 -16.00
CA VAL A 44 0.95 4.23 -15.14
C VAL A 44 2.27 3.90 -15.83
N ARG A 45 2.21 3.57 -17.13
CA ARG A 45 3.41 3.29 -17.94
C ARG A 45 4.36 4.48 -17.98
N ALA A 46 3.85 5.67 -18.25
CA ALA A 46 4.66 6.90 -18.33
C ALA A 46 5.30 7.28 -16.99
N GLU A 47 4.54 7.19 -15.90
CA GLU A 47 5.08 7.43 -14.56
C GLU A 47 6.20 6.44 -14.22
N TYR A 48 5.97 5.15 -14.50
CA TYR A 48 6.97 4.14 -14.22
C TYR A 48 8.18 4.21 -15.17
N TRP A 49 7.98 4.54 -16.45
CA TRP A 49 9.05 4.82 -17.39
C TRP A 49 9.97 5.96 -16.90
N ALA A 50 9.40 7.04 -16.41
CA ALA A 50 10.17 8.14 -15.85
C ALA A 50 10.92 7.70 -14.56
N GLU A 51 10.30 6.87 -13.73
CA GLU A 51 10.95 6.28 -12.57
C GLU A 51 12.13 5.37 -12.94
N LEU A 52 12.02 4.60 -14.03
CA LEU A 52 13.14 3.79 -14.56
C LEU A 52 14.35 4.67 -14.92
N ILE A 53 14.13 5.88 -15.40
CA ILE A 53 15.20 6.83 -15.73
C ILE A 53 15.82 7.44 -14.47
N TYR A 54 15.02 8.05 -13.60
CA TYR A 54 15.53 8.90 -12.53
C TYR A 54 15.83 8.16 -11.24
N HIS A 55 15.03 7.16 -10.89
CA HIS A 55 15.23 6.35 -9.69
C HIS A 55 16.15 5.16 -9.99
N TYR A 56 15.80 4.35 -11.00
CA TYR A 56 16.59 3.15 -11.33
C TYR A 56 17.82 3.44 -12.20
N GLN A 57 18.00 4.66 -12.70
CA GLN A 57 19.17 5.12 -13.46
C GLN A 57 19.42 4.33 -14.76
N TYR A 58 18.36 3.87 -15.42
CA TYR A 58 18.45 3.30 -16.75
C TYR A 58 18.44 4.39 -17.80
N ALA A 59 19.32 4.28 -18.80
CA ALA A 59 19.39 5.26 -19.88
C ALA A 59 18.11 5.26 -20.73
N PRO A 60 17.51 6.43 -21.04
CA PRO A 60 16.23 6.50 -21.77
C PRO A 60 16.23 5.75 -23.10
N GLN A 61 17.35 5.72 -23.83
CA GLN A 61 17.51 4.99 -25.09
C GLN A 61 17.49 3.47 -24.91
N ARG A 62 17.74 2.95 -23.71
CA ARG A 62 17.69 1.52 -23.37
C ARG A 62 16.33 1.06 -22.85
N ILE A 63 15.34 1.96 -22.78
CA ILE A 63 13.98 1.62 -22.35
C ILE A 63 13.08 1.60 -23.58
N GLY A 64 12.74 0.41 -24.07
CA GLY A 64 11.77 0.21 -25.15
C GLY A 64 10.33 0.28 -24.62
N ILE A 65 9.41 0.79 -25.46
CA ILE A 65 7.99 0.93 -25.17
C ILE A 65 7.22 0.16 -26.25
N GLU A 66 6.22 -0.63 -25.86
CA GLU A 66 5.44 -1.50 -26.76
C GLU A 66 6.34 -2.37 -27.65
N VAL A 67 7.29 -3.05 -27.03
CA VAL A 67 8.30 -3.83 -27.75
C VAL A 67 7.69 -5.16 -28.20
N THR A 68 7.63 -5.38 -29.52
CA THR A 68 7.16 -6.66 -30.06
C THR A 68 8.05 -7.82 -29.61
N VAL A 69 7.45 -8.82 -28.99
CA VAL A 69 8.16 -10.03 -28.54
C VAL A 69 8.30 -11.01 -29.70
N PRO A 70 9.54 -11.39 -30.08
CA PRO A 70 9.78 -12.32 -31.17
C PRO A 70 9.21 -13.70 -30.88
N ASP A 71 8.84 -14.42 -31.97
CA ASP A 71 8.44 -15.85 -31.95
C ASP A 71 7.19 -16.15 -31.08
N ARG A 72 6.33 -15.15 -30.78
CA ARG A 72 5.02 -15.38 -30.14
C ARG A 72 3.88 -15.43 -31.14
N THR A 73 2.98 -16.39 -30.91
CA THR A 73 1.74 -16.55 -31.69
C THR A 73 0.54 -16.69 -30.75
N PRO A 74 -0.44 -15.77 -30.76
CA PRO A 74 -0.47 -14.54 -31.58
C PRO A 74 0.67 -13.56 -31.20
N LYS A 75 0.96 -12.58 -32.07
CA LYS A 75 1.94 -11.53 -31.80
C LYS A 75 1.58 -10.82 -30.50
N ASP A 76 2.55 -10.68 -29.63
CA ASP A 76 2.42 -10.00 -28.34
C ASP A 76 3.49 -8.92 -28.24
N SER A 77 3.22 -7.88 -27.44
CA SER A 77 4.16 -6.83 -27.11
C SER A 77 4.32 -6.72 -25.59
N ALA A 78 5.51 -6.33 -25.18
CA ALA A 78 5.78 -5.98 -23.79
C ALA A 78 5.69 -4.46 -23.61
N ASP A 79 4.97 -4.01 -22.60
CA ASP A 79 4.70 -2.61 -22.35
C ASP A 79 5.99 -1.79 -22.19
N LEU A 80 6.89 -2.25 -21.32
CA LEU A 80 8.21 -1.66 -21.12
C LEU A 80 9.28 -2.75 -21.11
N VAL A 81 10.38 -2.49 -21.79
CA VAL A 81 11.55 -3.38 -21.78
C VAL A 81 12.81 -2.55 -21.51
N VAL A 82 13.51 -2.89 -20.45
CA VAL A 82 14.86 -2.37 -20.20
C VAL A 82 15.87 -3.28 -20.89
N PHE A 83 16.83 -2.71 -21.61
CA PHE A 83 17.86 -3.47 -22.33
C PHE A 83 19.24 -3.23 -21.70
N HIS A 84 20.13 -4.24 -21.83
CA HIS A 84 21.53 -4.11 -21.45
C HIS A 84 22.32 -3.18 -22.38
N ASP A 85 21.93 -3.13 -23.66
CA ASP A 85 22.65 -2.48 -24.75
C ASP A 85 21.80 -1.40 -25.43
N ASP A 86 22.49 -0.46 -26.11
CA ASP A 86 21.85 0.64 -26.81
C ASP A 86 21.18 0.20 -28.13
N GLU A 87 21.57 -0.95 -28.70
CA GLU A 87 20.96 -1.55 -29.87
C GLU A 87 19.65 -2.30 -29.54
N ARG A 88 19.28 -2.42 -28.26
CA ARG A 88 18.07 -3.08 -27.75
C ARG A 88 17.93 -4.54 -28.22
N LYS A 89 19.01 -5.28 -28.16
CA LYS A 89 19.06 -6.70 -28.53
C LYS A 89 18.99 -7.63 -27.34
N SER A 90 19.48 -7.21 -26.18
CA SER A 90 19.57 -8.02 -24.97
C SER A 90 18.64 -7.48 -23.87
N PRO A 91 17.43 -8.05 -23.69
CA PRO A 91 16.50 -7.64 -22.66
C PRO A 91 17.08 -7.88 -21.27
N TYR A 92 16.96 -6.89 -20.39
CA TYR A 92 17.31 -6.99 -18.97
C TYR A 92 16.06 -7.20 -18.11
N ALA A 93 15.03 -6.37 -18.30
CA ALA A 93 13.77 -6.49 -17.58
C ALA A 93 12.58 -6.28 -18.54
N VAL A 94 11.56 -7.12 -18.39
CA VAL A 94 10.27 -7.00 -19.08
C VAL A 94 9.20 -6.66 -18.07
N ILE A 95 8.46 -5.59 -18.30
CA ILE A 95 7.49 -5.04 -17.36
C ILE A 95 6.15 -4.84 -18.05
N GLU A 96 5.11 -5.42 -17.50
CA GLU A 96 3.71 -5.20 -17.88
C GLU A 96 3.13 -4.09 -16.99
N CYS A 97 2.47 -3.11 -17.62
CA CYS A 97 1.81 -2.02 -16.95
C CYS A 97 0.30 -2.21 -16.98
N LYS A 98 -0.37 -2.00 -15.87
CA LYS A 98 -1.82 -2.06 -15.76
C LYS A 98 -2.32 -0.82 -15.02
N ARG A 99 -3.56 -0.40 -15.31
CA ARG A 99 -4.21 0.69 -14.59
C ARG A 99 -4.18 0.43 -13.08
N ASP A 100 -4.21 1.48 -12.29
CA ASP A 100 -4.36 1.32 -10.84
C ASP A 100 -5.72 0.68 -10.49
N GLY A 101 -5.76 -0.05 -9.39
CA GLY A 101 -7.00 -0.66 -8.90
C GLY A 101 -7.39 -1.98 -9.56
N ILE A 102 -6.51 -2.66 -10.31
CA ILE A 102 -6.80 -4.01 -10.86
C ILE A 102 -7.04 -5.03 -9.75
N THR A 103 -7.83 -6.05 -10.06
CA THR A 103 -8.11 -7.19 -9.20
C THR A 103 -6.92 -8.14 -9.10
N ASP A 104 -6.90 -9.00 -8.07
CA ASP A 104 -5.87 -10.06 -7.94
C ASP A 104 -5.88 -11.04 -9.14
N ALA A 105 -7.04 -11.25 -9.76
CA ALA A 105 -7.14 -12.08 -10.97
C ALA A 105 -6.45 -11.41 -12.16
N GLU A 106 -6.70 -10.12 -12.39
CA GLU A 106 -6.02 -9.33 -13.43
C GLU A 106 -4.52 -9.24 -13.17
N LEU A 107 -4.11 -9.08 -11.89
CA LEU A 107 -2.70 -9.06 -11.50
C LEU A 107 -2.00 -10.39 -11.81
N ARG A 108 -2.66 -11.53 -11.51
CA ARG A 108 -2.13 -12.85 -11.88
C ARG A 108 -2.02 -13.01 -13.39
N GLN A 109 -3.04 -12.59 -14.15
CA GLN A 109 -3.01 -12.64 -15.62
C GLN A 109 -1.87 -11.80 -16.19
N ALA A 110 -1.69 -10.57 -15.73
CA ALA A 110 -0.57 -9.70 -16.12
C ALA A 110 0.79 -10.32 -15.76
N THR A 111 0.87 -11.00 -14.60
CA THR A 111 2.10 -11.72 -14.19
C THR A 111 2.41 -12.87 -15.15
N GLU A 112 1.41 -13.67 -15.56
CA GLU A 112 1.60 -14.73 -16.57
C GLU A 112 2.00 -14.15 -17.94
N GLN A 113 1.44 -13.01 -18.33
CA GLN A 113 1.82 -12.29 -19.55
C GLN A 113 3.29 -11.83 -19.47
N ALA A 114 3.69 -11.18 -18.37
CA ALA A 114 5.07 -10.75 -18.16
C ALA A 114 6.07 -11.91 -18.24
N PHE A 115 5.76 -13.04 -17.59
CA PHE A 115 6.57 -14.25 -17.68
C PHE A 115 6.61 -14.80 -19.11
N GLY A 116 5.46 -14.85 -19.80
CA GLY A 116 5.39 -15.29 -21.20
C GLY A 116 6.28 -14.44 -22.11
N ASN A 117 6.27 -13.12 -21.93
CA ASN A 117 7.07 -12.19 -22.71
C ASN A 117 8.56 -12.27 -22.33
N GLY A 118 8.88 -12.32 -21.04
CA GLY A 118 10.27 -12.35 -20.55
C GLY A 118 11.01 -13.69 -20.75
N HIS A 119 10.29 -14.79 -21.06
CA HIS A 119 10.88 -16.11 -21.32
C HIS A 119 10.85 -16.53 -22.80
N ALA A 120 10.42 -15.67 -23.71
CA ALA A 120 10.46 -15.99 -25.14
C ALA A 120 11.90 -16.32 -25.58
N HIS A 121 12.07 -17.40 -26.36
CA HIS A 121 13.38 -18.04 -26.64
C HIS A 121 14.49 -17.07 -27.06
N LYS A 122 14.16 -16.06 -27.88
CA LYS A 122 15.11 -15.05 -28.36
C LYS A 122 15.02 -13.71 -27.59
N PHE A 123 14.18 -13.64 -26.56
CA PHE A 123 13.87 -12.41 -25.82
C PHE A 123 13.90 -12.66 -24.31
N ARG A 124 14.92 -13.39 -23.87
CA ARG A 124 15.04 -13.78 -22.46
C ARG A 124 15.56 -12.64 -21.60
N ALA A 125 14.72 -12.22 -20.66
CA ALA A 125 15.07 -11.18 -19.69
C ALA A 125 15.61 -11.79 -18.38
N ASN A 126 16.40 -11.00 -17.63
CA ASN A 126 16.82 -11.37 -16.28
C ASN A 126 15.70 -11.18 -15.27
N TYR A 127 14.86 -10.17 -15.48
CA TYR A 127 13.76 -9.83 -14.58
C TYR A 127 12.45 -9.70 -15.36
N VAL A 128 11.36 -10.08 -14.72
CA VAL A 128 10.01 -9.74 -15.17
C VAL A 128 9.26 -9.01 -14.06
N GLY A 129 8.34 -8.13 -14.43
CA GLY A 129 7.57 -7.37 -13.47
C GLY A 129 6.19 -6.99 -13.95
N VAL A 130 5.33 -6.68 -12.98
CA VAL A 130 4.03 -6.06 -13.21
C VAL A 130 3.94 -4.81 -12.35
N VAL A 131 3.53 -3.72 -12.97
CA VAL A 131 3.30 -2.43 -12.32
C VAL A 131 1.85 -2.03 -12.56
N ALA A 132 1.07 -1.93 -11.48
CA ALA A 132 -0.32 -1.49 -11.50
C ALA A 132 -0.49 -0.35 -10.48
N GLY A 133 -0.18 0.86 -10.91
CA GLY A 133 -0.08 2.02 -10.03
C GLY A 133 0.98 1.80 -8.94
N GLN A 134 0.54 1.66 -7.70
CA GLN A 134 1.45 1.42 -6.57
C GLN A 134 1.66 -0.07 -6.26
N SER A 135 0.86 -0.96 -6.83
CA SER A 135 1.06 -2.40 -6.71
C SER A 135 2.16 -2.84 -7.66
N ARG A 136 3.21 -3.46 -7.15
CA ARG A 136 4.39 -3.86 -7.93
C ARG A 136 4.81 -5.26 -7.57
N LEU A 137 5.07 -6.07 -8.57
CA LEU A 137 5.61 -7.42 -8.42
C LEU A 137 6.79 -7.60 -9.37
N PHE A 138 7.92 -8.03 -8.86
CA PHE A 138 9.11 -8.30 -9.64
C PHE A 138 9.66 -9.68 -9.32
N PHE A 139 10.22 -10.34 -10.35
CA PHE A 139 10.77 -11.69 -10.25
C PHE A 139 12.10 -11.78 -10.97
N ASP A 140 13.05 -12.49 -10.37
CA ASP A 140 14.31 -12.87 -11.01
C ASP A 140 14.06 -14.08 -11.93
N CYS A 141 14.34 -13.93 -13.21
CA CYS A 141 14.18 -14.95 -14.24
C CYS A 141 15.53 -15.41 -14.81
N SER A 142 16.63 -15.05 -14.15
CA SER A 142 17.96 -15.54 -14.52
C SER A 142 18.04 -17.06 -14.39
N ASP A 143 19.04 -17.69 -15.04
CA ASP A 143 19.20 -19.15 -15.06
C ASP A 143 19.40 -19.81 -13.67
N LYS A 144 19.60 -19.00 -12.64
CA LYS A 144 19.81 -19.49 -11.27
C LYS A 144 18.56 -20.04 -10.60
N PHE A 145 17.37 -19.70 -11.13
CA PHE A 145 16.10 -20.07 -10.52
C PHE A 145 15.20 -20.84 -11.52
N PRO A 146 14.75 -22.06 -11.17
CA PRO A 146 13.82 -22.81 -12.01
C PRO A 146 12.48 -22.07 -12.17
N ALA A 147 11.96 -22.01 -13.38
CA ALA A 147 10.67 -21.36 -13.70
C ALA A 147 9.47 -21.92 -12.90
N LEU A 148 9.56 -23.15 -12.38
CA LEU A 148 8.51 -23.82 -11.60
C LEU A 148 8.35 -23.25 -10.17
N GLU A 149 9.33 -22.49 -9.65
CA GLU A 149 9.32 -21.96 -8.29
C GLU A 149 9.25 -20.42 -8.28
N ARG A 150 8.35 -19.85 -9.10
CA ARG A 150 8.24 -18.39 -9.31
C ARG A 150 8.12 -17.57 -8.03
N GLN A 151 7.46 -18.10 -7.01
CA GLN A 151 7.31 -17.40 -5.73
C GLN A 151 8.66 -17.19 -5.01
N LYS A 152 9.56 -18.17 -5.11
CA LYS A 152 10.91 -18.08 -4.53
C LYS A 152 11.82 -17.12 -5.29
N ASN A 153 11.45 -16.76 -6.53
CA ASN A 153 12.20 -15.85 -7.38
C ASN A 153 11.76 -14.39 -7.22
N ARG A 154 10.82 -14.10 -6.33
CA ARG A 154 10.36 -12.73 -6.09
C ARG A 154 11.51 -11.87 -5.59
N VAL A 155 11.63 -10.66 -6.13
CA VAL A 155 12.57 -9.64 -5.68
C VAL A 155 11.82 -8.45 -5.10
N ALA A 156 12.39 -7.82 -4.09
CA ALA A 156 11.77 -6.69 -3.41
C ALA A 156 11.61 -5.46 -4.33
N ASP A 157 12.55 -5.31 -5.26
CA ASP A 157 12.53 -4.26 -6.28
C ASP A 157 13.50 -4.57 -7.43
N LEU A 158 13.37 -3.86 -8.58
CA LEU A 158 14.35 -3.94 -9.66
C LEU A 158 15.71 -3.39 -9.21
N PRO A 159 16.83 -3.95 -9.71
CA PRO A 159 18.16 -3.43 -9.40
C PRO A 159 18.37 -2.02 -9.98
N ILE A 160 19.02 -1.16 -9.23
CA ILE A 160 19.43 0.16 -9.72
C ILE A 160 20.70 -0.01 -10.60
N ALA A 161 20.72 0.65 -11.75
CA ALA A 161 21.86 0.70 -12.68
C ALA A 161 22.48 -0.69 -12.98
N TYR A 162 21.62 -1.70 -13.23
CA TYR A 162 22.03 -3.09 -13.51
C TYR A 162 22.79 -3.77 -12.35
N GLY A 163 22.62 -3.28 -11.13
CA GLY A 163 23.26 -3.81 -9.93
C GLY A 163 22.60 -5.10 -9.41
N LYS A 164 22.68 -5.32 -8.11
CA LYS A 164 22.02 -6.46 -7.44
C LYS A 164 20.66 -6.00 -6.85
N PRO A 165 19.65 -6.89 -6.84
CA PRO A 165 18.38 -6.57 -6.17
C PRO A 165 18.59 -6.25 -4.69
N LEU A 166 17.84 -5.29 -4.18
CA LEU A 166 17.81 -5.01 -2.75
C LEU A 166 17.24 -6.22 -1.99
N LYS A 167 17.78 -6.53 -0.83
CA LYS A 167 17.20 -7.58 0.03
C LYS A 167 15.82 -7.17 0.53
N THR A 168 15.66 -5.90 0.90
CA THR A 168 14.41 -5.28 1.37
C THR A 168 14.33 -3.87 0.79
N LYS A 169 13.12 -3.41 0.42
CA LYS A 169 12.92 -2.10 -0.17
C LYS A 169 12.76 -1.01 0.88
N PHE A 170 11.85 -1.21 1.83
CA PHE A 170 11.44 -0.16 2.75
C PHE A 170 12.26 -0.13 4.04
N ARG A 171 12.73 1.07 4.40
CA ARG A 171 13.57 1.33 5.58
C ARG A 171 13.11 2.61 6.28
N LYS A 172 12.94 2.55 7.58
CA LYS A 172 12.43 3.68 8.38
C LYS A 172 13.40 4.87 8.36
N GLY A 173 12.87 6.04 7.99
CA GLY A 173 13.64 7.29 7.92
C GLY A 173 14.54 7.41 6.69
N ASP A 174 14.47 6.49 5.73
CA ASP A 174 15.19 6.59 4.47
C ASP A 174 14.50 7.63 3.56
N PRO A 175 15.22 8.64 3.04
CA PRO A 175 14.61 9.69 2.21
C PRO A 175 13.94 9.18 0.93
N GLN A 176 14.39 8.05 0.39
CA GLN A 176 13.90 7.48 -0.88
C GLN A 176 13.02 6.24 -0.68
N HIS A 177 13.24 5.49 0.40
CA HIS A 177 12.64 4.18 0.61
C HIS A 177 11.85 4.08 1.93
N ASP A 178 11.46 5.19 2.55
CA ASP A 178 10.52 5.12 3.68
C ASP A 178 9.08 5.02 3.20
N ILE A 179 8.24 4.39 4.01
CA ILE A 179 6.79 4.32 3.78
C ILE A 179 6.14 5.69 3.97
N ALA A 180 5.13 6.00 3.17
CA ALA A 180 4.47 7.30 3.14
C ALA A 180 3.03 7.26 3.69
N PRO A 181 2.52 8.38 4.28
CA PRO A 181 1.11 8.52 4.62
C PRO A 181 0.21 8.29 3.41
N VAL A 182 -1.00 7.82 3.66
CA VAL A 182 -1.91 7.37 2.61
C VAL A 182 -3.12 8.29 2.52
N PRO A 183 -3.50 8.79 1.33
CA PRO A 183 -4.79 9.41 1.10
C PRO A 183 -5.95 8.44 1.39
N LYS A 184 -7.10 8.99 1.79
CA LYS A 184 -8.29 8.22 2.18
C LYS A 184 -8.72 7.19 1.13
N GLU A 185 -8.85 7.63 -0.10
CA GLU A 185 -9.35 6.81 -1.22
C GLU A 185 -8.42 5.62 -1.48
N ARG A 186 -7.13 5.85 -1.39
CA ARG A 186 -6.12 4.82 -1.56
C ARG A 186 -6.12 3.82 -0.39
N LEU A 187 -6.34 4.30 0.84
CA LEU A 187 -6.45 3.42 2.00
C LEU A 187 -7.69 2.52 1.88
N ILE A 188 -8.85 3.06 1.48
CA ILE A 188 -10.07 2.27 1.23
C ILE A 188 -9.80 1.19 0.18
N ALA A 189 -9.20 1.56 -0.95
CA ALA A 189 -8.87 0.61 -2.01
C ALA A 189 -7.92 -0.50 -1.53
N ALA A 190 -6.91 -0.17 -0.73
CA ALA A 190 -5.98 -1.16 -0.17
C ALA A 190 -6.68 -2.11 0.82
N LEU A 191 -7.55 -1.58 1.69
CA LEU A 191 -8.34 -2.40 2.63
C LEU A 191 -9.28 -3.35 1.88
N SER A 192 -9.96 -2.86 0.83
CA SER A 192 -10.84 -3.68 0.00
C SER A 192 -10.07 -4.82 -0.66
N LYS A 193 -8.91 -4.54 -1.27
CA LYS A 193 -8.04 -5.58 -1.86
C LYS A 193 -7.58 -6.62 -0.82
N CYS A 194 -7.18 -6.19 0.36
CA CYS A 194 -6.78 -7.09 1.43
C CYS A 194 -7.92 -8.01 1.87
N HIS A 195 -9.12 -7.45 2.06
CA HIS A 195 -10.29 -8.22 2.42
C HIS A 195 -10.66 -9.23 1.34
N ASP A 196 -10.72 -8.80 0.08
CA ASP A 196 -11.04 -9.66 -1.06
C ASP A 196 -10.02 -10.79 -1.20
N THR A 197 -8.73 -10.50 -1.01
CA THR A 197 -7.67 -11.51 -1.01
C THR A 197 -7.92 -12.59 0.06
N ILE A 198 -8.30 -12.20 1.26
CA ILE A 198 -8.55 -13.13 2.37
C ILE A 198 -9.86 -13.90 2.14
N TRP A 199 -10.91 -13.20 1.72
CA TRP A 199 -12.25 -13.76 1.53
C TRP A 199 -12.36 -14.68 0.31
N ASN A 200 -11.68 -14.36 -0.79
CA ASN A 200 -11.70 -15.15 -2.01
C ASN A 200 -11.25 -16.60 -1.76
N GLY A 201 -12.03 -17.55 -2.30
CA GLY A 201 -11.80 -18.99 -2.12
C GLY A 201 -12.73 -19.67 -1.11
N GLY A 202 -13.61 -18.90 -0.43
CA GLY A 202 -14.66 -19.45 0.43
C GLY A 202 -14.18 -20.05 1.77
N GLU A 203 -12.91 -19.84 2.13
CA GLU A 203 -12.33 -20.32 3.39
C GLU A 203 -12.89 -19.58 4.62
N PHE A 204 -13.24 -18.31 4.43
CA PHE A 204 -13.74 -17.44 5.49
C PHE A 204 -15.10 -16.85 5.13
N LYS A 205 -15.96 -16.69 6.15
CA LYS A 205 -17.11 -15.77 6.05
C LYS A 205 -16.59 -14.31 6.03
N PRO A 206 -17.35 -13.34 5.49
CA PRO A 206 -16.90 -11.94 5.44
C PRO A 206 -16.40 -11.39 6.78
N ASP A 207 -17.12 -11.64 7.87
CA ASP A 207 -16.74 -11.19 9.22
C ASP A 207 -15.42 -11.79 9.70
N ALA A 208 -15.20 -13.09 9.41
CA ALA A 208 -13.98 -13.77 9.74
C ALA A 208 -12.80 -13.28 8.90
N ALA A 209 -13.02 -13.00 7.61
CA ALA A 209 -12.02 -12.38 6.73
C ALA A 209 -11.62 -10.99 7.22
N PHE A 210 -12.58 -10.19 7.66
CA PHE A 210 -12.32 -8.88 8.27
C PHE A 210 -11.50 -9.00 9.55
N SER A 211 -11.84 -9.95 10.44
CA SER A 211 -11.07 -10.20 11.67
C SER A 211 -9.62 -10.58 11.37
N GLU A 212 -9.38 -11.44 10.38
CA GLU A 212 -8.04 -11.81 9.95
C GLU A 212 -7.27 -10.62 9.36
N MET A 213 -7.94 -9.79 8.54
CA MET A 213 -7.36 -8.56 8.01
C MET A 213 -6.93 -7.59 9.13
N CYS A 214 -7.76 -7.43 10.16
CA CYS A 214 -7.44 -6.59 11.32
C CYS A 214 -6.17 -7.05 12.05
N LYS A 215 -5.93 -8.36 12.16
CA LYS A 215 -4.69 -8.91 12.74
C LYS A 215 -3.46 -8.49 11.92
N LEU A 216 -3.53 -8.56 10.58
CA LEU A 216 -2.44 -8.16 9.69
C LEU A 216 -2.18 -6.65 9.73
N ILE A 217 -3.24 -5.84 9.79
CA ILE A 217 -3.14 -4.37 9.95
C ILE A 217 -2.49 -4.02 11.29
N PHE A 218 -2.87 -4.71 12.38
CA PHE A 218 -2.26 -4.53 13.70
C PHE A 218 -0.75 -4.79 13.66
N VAL A 219 -0.34 -5.92 13.07
CA VAL A 219 1.07 -6.27 12.90
C VAL A 219 1.83 -5.18 12.14
N LYS A 220 1.24 -4.68 11.06
CA LYS A 220 1.86 -3.60 10.27
C LYS A 220 2.05 -2.33 11.08
N ILE A 221 1.02 -1.88 11.79
CA ILE A 221 1.10 -0.68 12.64
C ILE A 221 2.15 -0.86 13.74
N ALA A 222 2.21 -2.04 14.35
CA ALA A 222 3.17 -2.35 15.41
C ALA A 222 4.61 -2.36 14.86
N ASP A 223 4.85 -2.96 13.70
CA ASP A 223 6.15 -2.95 13.02
C ASP A 223 6.59 -1.52 12.66
N GLU A 224 5.69 -0.71 12.11
CA GLU A 224 5.97 0.69 11.79
C GLU A 224 6.37 1.51 13.01
N ARG A 225 5.71 1.27 14.15
CA ARG A 225 5.99 1.97 15.40
C ARG A 225 7.32 1.53 16.00
N ASP A 226 7.55 0.24 16.10
CA ASP A 226 8.62 -0.36 16.91
C ASP A 226 9.94 -0.51 16.12
N THR A 227 9.93 -0.43 14.77
CA THR A 227 11.14 -0.41 13.96
C THR A 227 11.98 0.84 14.27
N GLU A 228 13.28 0.69 14.49
CA GLU A 228 14.23 1.78 14.70
C GLU A 228 14.53 2.54 13.40
N ILE A 229 14.85 3.84 13.53
CA ILE A 229 15.29 4.65 12.39
C ILE A 229 16.55 4.02 11.75
N GLY A 230 16.57 3.95 10.40
CA GLY A 230 17.65 3.32 9.64
C GLY A 230 17.57 1.81 9.52
N LYS A 231 16.56 1.16 10.13
CA LYS A 231 16.35 -0.29 10.00
C LYS A 231 15.25 -0.60 8.97
N PRO A 232 15.35 -1.75 8.28
CA PRO A 232 14.27 -2.20 7.40
C PRO A 232 13.04 -2.59 8.21
N TYR A 233 11.85 -2.28 7.68
CA TYR A 233 10.62 -2.82 8.24
C TYR A 233 10.58 -4.35 8.09
N THR A 234 9.92 -5.02 9.02
CA THR A 234 9.72 -6.46 8.93
C THR A 234 8.51 -6.79 8.06
N PHE A 235 7.49 -5.93 8.05
CA PHE A 235 6.28 -6.10 7.25
C PHE A 235 6.47 -5.61 5.81
N GLN A 236 7.23 -6.36 5.02
CA GLN A 236 7.49 -6.09 3.59
C GLN A 236 7.92 -7.36 2.86
N ILE A 237 7.95 -7.33 1.54
CA ILE A 237 8.52 -8.39 0.70
C ILE A 237 10.04 -8.41 0.86
N VAL A 238 10.61 -9.60 0.95
CA VAL A 238 12.06 -9.82 1.01
C VAL A 238 12.49 -10.60 -0.23
N THR A 239 13.58 -10.17 -0.85
CA THR A 239 14.11 -10.81 -2.05
C THR A 239 14.47 -12.27 -1.79
N ASN A 240 14.03 -13.17 -2.67
CA ASN A 240 14.22 -14.62 -2.63
C ASN A 240 13.57 -15.30 -1.40
N GLU A 241 12.52 -14.71 -0.85
CA GLU A 241 11.72 -15.31 0.22
C GLU A 241 10.45 -15.91 -0.36
N ASP A 242 10.19 -17.18 -0.09
CA ASP A 242 8.95 -17.84 -0.47
C ASP A 242 7.79 -17.45 0.46
N ASP A 243 6.55 -17.67 -0.01
CA ASP A 243 5.34 -17.30 0.72
C ASP A 243 5.27 -17.96 2.11
N LYS A 244 5.79 -19.19 2.24
CA LYS A 244 5.82 -19.93 3.50
C LYS A 244 6.72 -19.25 4.52
N THR A 245 7.94 -18.89 4.13
CA THR A 245 8.91 -18.20 4.97
C THR A 245 8.40 -16.80 5.35
N LEU A 246 7.83 -16.08 4.39
CA LEU A 246 7.17 -14.79 4.64
C LEU A 246 6.03 -14.93 5.64
N GLY A 247 5.10 -15.87 5.41
CA GLY A 247 3.97 -16.12 6.31
C GLY A 247 4.42 -16.44 7.74
N GLN A 248 5.43 -17.28 7.91
CA GLN A 248 6.01 -17.60 9.23
C GLN A 248 6.62 -16.36 9.89
N ARG A 249 7.33 -15.50 9.13
CA ARG A 249 7.93 -14.26 9.64
C ARG A 249 6.85 -13.28 10.12
N ILE A 250 5.77 -13.13 9.36
CA ILE A 250 4.65 -12.24 9.74
C ILE A 250 3.90 -12.79 10.96
N ARG A 251 3.65 -14.11 11.04
CA ARG A 251 3.04 -14.72 12.24
C ARG A 251 3.92 -14.58 13.47
N LYS A 252 5.24 -14.77 13.34
CA LYS A 252 6.19 -14.54 14.44
C LYS A 252 6.17 -13.09 14.91
N LEU A 253 6.12 -12.14 13.97
CA LEU A 253 5.99 -10.71 14.28
C LEU A 253 4.67 -10.44 15.02
N TYR A 254 3.54 -10.97 14.54
CA TYR A 254 2.25 -10.87 15.20
C TYR A 254 2.29 -11.42 16.63
N GLU A 255 2.85 -12.61 16.84
CA GLU A 255 2.91 -13.24 18.15
C GLU A 255 3.73 -12.41 19.15
N SER A 256 4.85 -11.82 18.72
CA SER A 256 5.67 -10.96 19.58
C SER A 256 4.94 -9.69 20.06
N HIS A 257 3.96 -9.21 19.29
CA HIS A 257 3.16 -8.04 19.65
C HIS A 257 1.85 -8.41 20.34
N ARG A 258 1.25 -9.56 19.99
CA ARG A 258 0.03 -10.09 20.59
C ARG A 258 0.15 -10.23 22.10
N GLN A 259 1.30 -10.68 22.60
CA GLN A 259 1.58 -10.83 24.02
C GLN A 259 1.49 -9.53 24.82
N ARG A 260 1.61 -8.37 24.16
CA ARG A 260 1.50 -7.05 24.80
C ARG A 260 0.05 -6.58 24.94
N ASP A 261 -0.86 -7.09 24.08
CA ASP A 261 -2.28 -6.70 23.99
C ASP A 261 -3.19 -7.94 23.86
N ALA A 262 -2.96 -8.95 24.71
CA ALA A 262 -3.63 -10.26 24.66
C ALA A 262 -5.15 -10.18 24.83
N GLU A 263 -5.70 -9.12 25.43
CA GLU A 263 -7.15 -8.91 25.57
C GLU A 263 -7.83 -8.63 24.22
N VAL A 264 -7.13 -8.00 23.29
CA VAL A 264 -7.67 -7.59 21.99
C VAL A 264 -7.38 -8.64 20.92
N PHE A 265 -6.19 -9.25 20.95
CA PHE A 265 -5.72 -10.18 19.94
C PHE A 265 -5.38 -11.54 20.60
N ASN A 266 -6.41 -12.33 20.87
CA ASN A 266 -6.28 -13.63 21.55
C ASN A 266 -6.17 -14.83 20.61
N GLU A 267 -6.42 -14.64 19.30
CA GLU A 267 -6.38 -15.71 18.30
C GLU A 267 -5.16 -15.58 17.37
N GLU A 268 -4.68 -16.74 16.87
CA GLU A 268 -3.64 -16.81 15.84
C GLU A 268 -4.14 -16.32 14.47
N ILE A 269 -3.21 -15.98 13.57
CA ILE A 269 -3.53 -15.70 12.16
C ILE A 269 -3.78 -17.03 11.45
N LYS A 270 -5.01 -17.20 10.91
CA LYS A 270 -5.47 -18.42 10.23
C LYS A 270 -5.33 -18.37 8.71
N VAL A 271 -4.96 -17.21 8.17
CA VAL A 271 -4.81 -16.97 6.73
C VAL A 271 -3.64 -17.77 6.17
N SER A 272 -3.79 -18.34 4.97
CA SER A 272 -2.72 -19.08 4.28
C SER A 272 -1.51 -18.19 3.95
N ASP A 273 -0.33 -18.80 3.79
CA ASP A 273 0.92 -18.08 3.55
C ASP A 273 0.88 -17.25 2.28
N SER A 274 0.28 -17.77 1.20
CA SER A 274 0.15 -17.06 -0.07
C SER A 274 -0.75 -15.82 0.03
N LYS A 275 -1.85 -15.91 0.79
CA LYS A 275 -2.72 -14.77 1.04
C LYS A 275 -2.04 -13.73 1.93
N ILE A 276 -1.28 -14.14 2.95
CA ILE A 276 -0.46 -13.23 3.75
C ILE A 276 0.54 -12.47 2.86
N ALA A 277 1.24 -13.18 1.96
CA ALA A 277 2.20 -12.54 1.04
C ALA A 277 1.53 -11.50 0.14
N THR A 278 0.32 -11.78 -0.37
CA THR A 278 -0.46 -10.84 -1.18
C THR A 278 -0.90 -9.62 -0.37
N VAL A 279 -1.39 -9.82 0.85
CA VAL A 279 -1.75 -8.71 1.75
C VAL A 279 -0.55 -7.85 2.10
N VAL A 280 0.62 -8.47 2.36
CA VAL A 280 1.87 -7.72 2.59
C VAL A 280 2.21 -6.86 1.38
N ALA A 281 2.12 -7.40 0.16
CA ALA A 281 2.38 -6.64 -1.07
C ALA A 281 1.42 -5.44 -1.25
N HIS A 282 0.16 -5.56 -0.82
CA HIS A 282 -0.80 -4.45 -0.88
C HIS A 282 -0.53 -3.34 0.15
N LEU A 283 0.04 -3.68 1.30
CA LEU A 283 0.19 -2.77 2.42
C LEU A 283 1.63 -2.26 2.64
N GLU A 284 2.66 -2.96 2.16
CA GLU A 284 4.06 -2.69 2.53
C GLU A 284 4.52 -1.24 2.29
N SER A 285 4.06 -0.62 1.19
CA SER A 285 4.42 0.76 0.84
C SER A 285 3.67 1.84 1.62
N LEU A 286 2.58 1.47 2.30
CA LEU A 286 1.69 2.39 2.98
C LEU A 286 2.13 2.60 4.42
N SER A 287 2.13 3.85 4.92
CA SER A 287 2.30 4.11 6.34
C SER A 287 0.96 4.32 7.03
N LEU A 288 0.53 3.32 7.79
CA LEU A 288 -0.69 3.40 8.59
C LEU A 288 -0.44 4.22 9.89
N SER A 289 0.75 4.19 10.44
CA SER A 289 1.08 4.95 11.65
C SER A 289 1.17 6.45 11.39
N LYS A 290 1.72 6.87 10.23
CA LYS A 290 1.86 8.28 9.83
C LYS A 290 0.56 8.87 9.24
N THR A 291 -0.37 8.02 8.77
CA THR A 291 -1.69 8.45 8.32
C THR A 291 -2.50 8.94 9.50
N ASP A 292 -3.18 10.07 9.37
CA ASP A 292 -3.96 10.65 10.46
C ASP A 292 -5.13 9.74 10.89
N LEU A 293 -5.56 9.90 12.16
CA LEU A 293 -6.59 9.05 12.75
C LEU A 293 -7.96 9.21 12.09
N ASP A 294 -8.27 10.41 11.61
CA ASP A 294 -9.55 10.70 10.98
C ASP A 294 -9.63 9.99 9.61
N THR A 295 -8.60 10.12 8.80
CA THR A 295 -8.47 9.38 7.52
C THR A 295 -8.62 7.87 7.73
N LYS A 296 -7.93 7.30 8.74
CA LYS A 296 -8.08 5.88 9.08
C LYS A 296 -9.49 5.52 9.50
N GLY A 297 -10.09 6.30 10.39
CA GLY A 297 -11.46 6.08 10.87
C GLY A 297 -12.48 6.09 9.74
N VAL A 298 -12.45 7.11 8.90
CA VAL A 298 -13.36 7.24 7.76
C VAL A 298 -13.14 6.13 6.72
N ALA A 299 -11.88 5.73 6.47
CA ALA A 299 -11.57 4.64 5.55
C ALA A 299 -12.15 3.31 6.05
N PHE A 300 -11.97 2.99 7.34
CA PHE A 300 -12.53 1.79 7.94
C PHE A 300 -14.06 1.79 7.96
N GLU A 301 -14.69 2.92 8.29
CA GLU A 301 -16.16 3.07 8.27
C GLU A 301 -16.72 2.90 6.87
N THR A 302 -16.09 3.51 5.86
CA THR A 302 -16.49 3.38 4.47
C THR A 302 -16.37 1.93 4.01
N PHE A 303 -15.22 1.30 4.29
CA PHE A 303 -14.99 -0.10 3.99
C PHE A 303 -16.04 -1.01 4.66
N GLN A 304 -16.29 -0.85 5.96
CA GLN A 304 -17.29 -1.65 6.67
C GLN A 304 -18.71 -1.46 6.08
N ARG A 305 -19.10 -0.24 5.75
CA ARG A 305 -20.39 0.02 5.12
C ARG A 305 -20.53 -0.69 3.78
N ASP A 306 -19.48 -0.68 2.95
CA ASP A 306 -19.54 -1.24 1.60
C ASP A 306 -19.57 -2.78 1.60
N TYR A 307 -18.93 -3.43 2.59
CA TYR A 307 -18.87 -4.89 2.71
C TYR A 307 -19.91 -5.52 3.63
N PHE A 308 -20.46 -4.77 4.59
CA PHE A 308 -21.38 -5.28 5.60
C PHE A 308 -22.78 -4.62 5.53
N THR A 309 -23.18 -4.10 4.37
CA THR A 309 -24.56 -3.64 4.10
C THR A 309 -25.50 -4.84 3.98
N GLY A 310 -25.83 -5.44 5.07
CA GLY A 310 -26.76 -6.53 5.22
C GLY A 310 -27.08 -6.67 6.71
N ASP A 311 -27.82 -7.64 7.17
CA ASP A 311 -28.40 -7.87 8.49
C ASP A 311 -27.59 -7.54 9.77
N ALA A 312 -26.35 -7.08 9.67
CA ALA A 312 -25.48 -6.76 10.81
C ALA A 312 -25.68 -5.36 11.43
N GLY A 313 -26.54 -4.51 10.88
CA GLY A 313 -27.13 -3.34 11.54
C GLY A 313 -26.21 -2.34 12.27
N GLN A 314 -24.91 -2.30 11.99
CA GLN A 314 -24.02 -1.28 12.57
C GLN A 314 -24.12 0.01 11.77
N TYR A 315 -24.88 0.98 12.30
CA TYR A 315 -24.95 2.33 11.74
C TYR A 315 -23.98 3.24 12.48
N PHE A 316 -23.05 3.84 11.72
CA PHE A 316 -22.18 4.88 12.27
C PHE A 316 -22.88 6.24 12.22
N THR A 317 -22.73 7.04 13.26
CA THR A 317 -23.20 8.42 13.24
C THR A 317 -22.39 9.22 12.21
N PRO A 318 -23.04 9.93 11.26
CA PRO A 318 -22.34 10.77 10.29
C PRO A 318 -21.35 11.71 10.96
N ARG A 319 -20.16 11.87 10.38
CA ARG A 319 -19.06 12.67 10.97
C ARG A 319 -19.44 14.12 11.17
N GLU A 320 -20.19 14.71 10.28
CA GLU A 320 -20.69 16.07 10.35
C GLU A 320 -21.58 16.26 11.58
N LEU A 321 -22.41 15.26 11.91
CA LEU A 321 -23.25 15.29 13.10
C LEU A 321 -22.39 15.13 14.38
N VAL A 322 -21.43 14.23 14.36
CA VAL A 322 -20.48 14.05 15.48
C VAL A 322 -19.73 15.36 15.75
N GLU A 323 -19.17 15.97 14.69
CA GLU A 323 -18.44 17.23 14.79
C GLU A 323 -19.33 18.34 15.36
N PHE A 324 -20.56 18.48 14.83
CA PHE A 324 -21.52 19.46 15.35
C PHE A 324 -21.82 19.25 16.84
N CYS A 325 -22.12 18.02 17.27
CA CYS A 325 -22.40 17.71 18.66
C CYS A 325 -21.22 18.04 19.58
N VAL A 326 -20.00 17.65 19.17
CA VAL A 326 -18.80 17.90 19.97
C VAL A 326 -18.47 19.39 20.05
N GLN A 327 -18.65 20.14 18.96
CA GLN A 327 -18.45 21.60 18.96
C GLN A 327 -19.45 22.31 19.85
N MET A 328 -20.71 21.86 19.88
CA MET A 328 -21.73 22.40 20.79
C MET A 328 -21.39 22.19 22.27
N MET A 329 -20.73 21.08 22.60
CA MET A 329 -20.30 20.76 23.97
C MET A 329 -19.07 21.58 24.41
N GLN A 330 -18.30 22.18 23.49
CA GLN A 330 -17.11 22.99 23.74
C GLN A 330 -16.11 22.32 24.72
N PRO A 331 -15.60 21.13 24.42
CA PRO A 331 -14.80 20.38 25.36
C PRO A 331 -13.48 21.04 25.67
N SER A 332 -13.04 20.88 26.91
CA SER A 332 -11.73 21.33 27.41
C SER A 332 -10.78 20.14 27.65
N ALA A 333 -9.48 20.41 27.70
CA ALA A 333 -8.46 19.37 27.90
C ALA A 333 -8.53 18.69 29.30
N VAL A 334 -9.28 19.26 30.24
CA VAL A 334 -9.44 18.72 31.63
C VAL A 334 -10.72 17.91 31.79
N ASP A 335 -11.62 17.94 30.79
CA ASP A 335 -12.88 17.22 30.88
C ASP A 335 -12.67 15.69 30.72
N ARG A 336 -13.49 14.95 31.44
CA ARG A 336 -13.57 13.49 31.30
C ARG A 336 -14.76 13.15 30.41
N VAL A 337 -14.53 12.34 29.42
CA VAL A 337 -15.56 11.87 28.49
C VAL A 337 -15.69 10.36 28.58
N LEU A 338 -16.95 9.89 28.60
CA LEU A 338 -17.29 8.47 28.53
C LEU A 338 -18.25 8.28 27.36
N ASP A 339 -17.90 7.39 26.46
CA ASP A 339 -18.79 6.88 25.40
C ASP A 339 -19.00 5.39 25.61
N PRO A 340 -20.12 4.97 26.20
CA PRO A 340 -20.38 3.56 26.53
C PRO A 340 -20.67 2.70 25.31
N CYS A 341 -20.94 3.31 24.14
CA CYS A 341 -21.24 2.64 22.88
C CYS A 341 -20.37 3.18 21.74
N CYS A 342 -19.09 3.37 21.99
CA CYS A 342 -18.18 4.17 21.14
C CYS A 342 -18.06 3.72 19.68
N GLY A 343 -18.43 2.50 19.33
CA GLY A 343 -18.25 1.97 17.97
C GLY A 343 -16.80 2.14 17.53
N SER A 344 -16.58 2.86 16.42
CA SER A 344 -15.26 3.23 15.91
C SER A 344 -14.58 4.36 16.68
N GLY A 345 -15.21 4.88 17.75
CA GLY A 345 -14.68 5.98 18.55
C GLY A 345 -14.89 7.37 17.97
N GLY A 346 -15.87 7.55 17.08
CA GLY A 346 -16.11 8.81 16.38
C GLY A 346 -16.21 10.02 17.29
N PHE A 347 -17.06 9.94 18.32
CA PHE A 347 -17.20 11.01 19.30
C PHE A 347 -15.91 11.26 20.12
N LEU A 348 -15.23 10.20 20.56
CA LEU A 348 -14.00 10.32 21.35
C LEU A 348 -12.86 10.96 20.55
N LEU A 349 -12.72 10.61 19.26
CA LEU A 349 -11.72 11.18 18.37
C LEU A 349 -11.97 12.68 18.14
N HIS A 350 -13.22 13.08 17.85
CA HIS A 350 -13.56 14.48 17.66
C HIS A 350 -13.43 15.30 18.95
N TRP A 351 -13.83 14.71 20.08
CA TRP A 351 -13.63 15.30 21.39
C TRP A 351 -12.16 15.63 21.65
N THR A 352 -11.27 14.66 21.50
CA THR A 352 -9.82 14.84 21.70
C THR A 352 -9.27 15.95 20.79
N ARG A 353 -9.73 15.99 19.53
CA ARG A 353 -9.32 16.99 18.55
C ARG A 353 -9.79 18.41 18.91
N CYS A 354 -11.01 18.56 19.44
CA CYS A 354 -11.53 19.85 19.88
C CYS A 354 -10.91 20.31 21.20
N ALA A 355 -10.77 19.43 22.17
CA ALA A 355 -10.18 19.73 23.48
C ALA A 355 -8.70 20.16 23.42
N THR A 356 -7.96 19.75 22.39
CA THR A 356 -6.53 20.09 22.21
C THR A 356 -6.30 21.34 21.35
N LYS A 357 -7.34 21.92 20.73
CA LYS A 357 -7.18 23.19 20.00
C LYS A 357 -6.94 24.33 20.96
N PRO A 358 -5.91 25.18 20.75
CA PRO A 358 -5.73 26.38 21.56
C PRO A 358 -6.96 27.29 21.38
N THR A 359 -7.69 27.56 22.43
CA THR A 359 -8.77 28.55 22.42
C THR A 359 -8.21 29.92 22.05
N ALA A 360 -8.80 30.61 21.11
CA ALA A 360 -8.37 31.92 20.60
C ALA A 360 -8.37 33.04 21.69
N SER A 361 -8.85 32.76 22.91
CA SER A 361 -8.96 33.72 24.00
C SER A 361 -7.69 33.87 24.86
N THR A 362 -6.61 33.12 24.64
CA THR A 362 -5.35 33.24 25.40
C THR A 362 -4.27 34.05 24.70
N ARG A 363 -4.63 34.91 23.72
CA ARG A 363 -3.72 35.95 23.21
C ARG A 363 -3.94 37.28 23.91
N SER A 364 -3.77 37.34 25.22
CA SER A 364 -3.51 38.62 25.92
C SER A 364 -2.58 38.39 27.10
N THR A 365 -1.37 38.95 26.93
CA THR A 365 -0.44 39.38 27.96
C THR A 365 -0.11 38.43 29.14
N SER A 366 1.03 37.71 29.00
CA SER A 366 1.96 37.65 30.14
C SER A 366 3.39 37.45 29.67
N ARG A 367 4.21 38.50 29.92
CA ARG A 367 5.67 38.44 29.91
C ARG A 367 6.13 37.53 31.06
N SER A 368 7.12 36.73 30.77
CA SER A 368 8.16 36.19 31.65
C SER A 368 7.76 35.53 32.96
N THR A 369 7.98 34.25 33.08
CA THR A 369 9.00 33.66 33.97
C THR A 369 9.05 32.15 33.70
N GLY A 370 10.24 31.63 33.50
CA GLY A 370 10.47 30.22 33.15
C GLY A 370 10.10 29.29 34.31
N ARG A 371 9.38 28.24 33.90
CA ARG A 371 9.37 26.94 34.58
C ARG A 371 8.93 25.89 33.55
N THR A 372 9.84 25.05 33.14
CA THR A 372 9.61 23.85 32.38
C THR A 372 8.74 22.88 33.17
N GLY A 373 7.45 22.86 32.88
CA GLY A 373 6.50 21.88 33.39
C GLY A 373 6.31 20.80 32.36
N THR A 374 6.81 19.61 32.63
CA THR A 374 6.56 18.39 31.85
C THR A 374 5.09 18.04 31.93
N ILE A 375 4.36 18.18 30.81
CA ILE A 375 2.96 17.74 30.73
C ILE A 375 2.97 16.22 30.50
N SER A 376 2.62 15.47 31.57
CA SER A 376 2.36 14.04 31.46
C SER A 376 1.04 13.82 30.70
N ARG A 377 1.12 13.26 29.52
CA ARG A 377 -0.04 12.79 28.74
C ARG A 377 -0.52 11.46 29.31
N SER A 378 -1.53 11.46 30.15
CA SER A 378 -2.31 10.28 30.50
C SER A 378 -3.77 10.52 30.12
N ALA A 379 -4.09 10.30 28.83
CA ALA A 379 -5.48 10.07 28.42
C ALA A 379 -5.74 8.57 28.53
N THR A 380 -6.36 8.14 29.63
CA THR A 380 -6.79 6.75 29.80
C THR A 380 -8.11 6.57 29.07
N CYS A 381 -8.09 5.95 27.90
CA CYS A 381 -9.29 5.52 27.19
C CYS A 381 -9.64 4.11 27.71
N SER A 382 -10.63 4.01 28.60
CA SER A 382 -11.16 2.71 29.04
C SER A 382 -12.39 2.37 28.22
N ALA A 383 -12.24 1.44 27.26
CA ALA A 383 -13.35 0.84 26.54
C ALA A 383 -13.84 -0.38 27.34
N SER A 384 -15.03 -0.31 27.92
CA SER A 384 -15.69 -1.49 28.48
C SER A 384 -16.41 -2.26 27.38
N ARG A 385 -15.97 -3.50 27.13
CA ARG A 385 -16.72 -4.45 26.30
C ARG A 385 -17.86 -5.04 27.11
N SER A 386 -19.11 -4.87 26.66
CA SER A 386 -20.21 -5.71 27.12
C SER A 386 -20.14 -7.04 26.37
N THR A 387 -19.76 -8.11 27.06
CA THR A 387 -20.01 -9.48 26.59
C THR A 387 -21.50 -9.76 26.71
N ALA A 388 -22.21 -9.71 25.58
CA ALA A 388 -23.59 -10.17 25.51
C ALA A 388 -23.58 -11.70 25.57
N THR A 389 -23.70 -12.26 26.77
CA THR A 389 -24.15 -13.66 26.96
C THR A 389 -25.62 -13.74 26.56
N SER A 390 -25.88 -14.39 25.43
CA SER A 390 -27.22 -14.78 25.03
C SER A 390 -27.80 -15.79 26.05
N ARG A 391 -28.60 -15.29 26.97
CA ARG A 391 -29.56 -16.16 27.72
C ARG A 391 -30.81 -16.30 26.87
N ALA A 392 -31.01 -17.51 26.39
CA ALA A 392 -32.28 -17.93 25.80
C ALA A 392 -33.41 -17.75 26.81
N TRP A 393 -34.50 -17.08 26.38
CA TRP A 393 -35.76 -17.05 27.12
C TRP A 393 -36.53 -18.37 26.86
N PRO A 394 -37.08 -19.02 27.87
CA PRO A 394 -38.03 -20.15 27.64
C PRO A 394 -39.36 -19.60 27.16
N ARG A 395 -40.05 -20.40 26.35
CA ARG A 395 -41.36 -20.14 25.75
C ARG A 395 -42.44 -19.93 26.79
#